data_90f9c53d350e8cf90fdf22aa2d69c85d
#
_entry.id   90f9c53d350e8cf90fdf22aa2d69c85d
#
_cell.length_a   1.000
_cell.length_b   1.000
_cell.length_c   1.000
_cell.angle_alpha   90.00
_cell.angle_beta   90.00
_cell.angle_gamma   90.00
#
_symmetry.space_group_name_H-M   'P 1'
#
loop_
_entity.id
_entity.type
_entity.pdbx_description
1 polymer ?
#
loop_
_entity_poly.entity_id
_entity_poly.type
_entity_poly.pdbx_seq_one_letter_code
_entity_poly.pdbx_strand_id
1 'polypeptide(L)'
;MQLIGFMKKIALIQVLLTLFQISSLAQNAAINYIDISGNLSSDIRPVSNPINAYVYTKAIDLTELDLQNKKQAFINLMLPSILIAKHQLEQDRIKVLALENKTEPLSDEELDYLANLKKDYKCHTYKELLLRLKTHPTSIVLAQAAIESGWGTSRFYKEANNV
;
A
#
# COMPACT_ATOMS: atom_id res chain seq x y z
N MET A 1 9.95 49.33 -10.97
CA MET A 1 10.48 47.97 -11.34
C MET A 1 10.47 46.96 -10.21
N GLN A 2 10.56 47.35 -8.93
CA GLN A 2 10.54 46.45 -7.75
C GLN A 2 9.17 45.81 -7.44
N LEU A 3 8.06 46.49 -7.71
CA LEU A 3 6.69 46.03 -7.39
C LEU A 3 6.28 44.78 -8.21
N ILE A 4 6.69 44.71 -9.47
CA ILE A 4 6.39 43.58 -10.37
C ILE A 4 7.09 42.31 -9.94
N GLY A 5 8.32 42.43 -9.40
CA GLY A 5 9.08 41.31 -8.85
C GLY A 5 8.46 40.71 -7.58
N PHE A 6 7.88 41.57 -6.73
CA PHE A 6 7.21 41.16 -5.50
C PHE A 6 5.88 40.44 -5.77
N MET A 7 5.07 40.92 -6.70
CA MET A 7 3.80 40.30 -7.12
C MET A 7 4.04 38.91 -7.75
N LYS A 8 5.10 38.74 -8.56
CA LYS A 8 5.48 37.43 -9.13
C LYS A 8 5.88 36.41 -8.07
N LYS A 9 6.57 36.82 -7.00
CA LYS A 9 6.94 35.96 -5.87
C LYS A 9 5.72 35.51 -5.06
N ILE A 10 4.74 36.42 -4.82
CA ILE A 10 3.49 36.08 -4.12
C ILE A 10 2.67 35.10 -4.96
N ALA A 11 2.53 35.31 -6.27
CA ALA A 11 1.81 34.41 -7.16
C ALA A 11 2.47 33.01 -7.20
N LEU A 12 3.80 32.94 -7.20
CA LEU A 12 4.53 31.67 -7.18
C LEU A 12 4.31 30.91 -5.86
N ILE A 13 4.30 31.60 -4.72
CA ILE A 13 4.03 31.01 -3.40
C ILE A 13 2.60 30.50 -3.32
N GLN A 14 1.62 31.22 -3.85
CA GLN A 14 0.22 30.77 -3.90
C GLN A 14 0.04 29.52 -4.77
N VAL A 15 0.70 29.44 -5.93
CA VAL A 15 0.68 28.25 -6.79
C VAL A 15 1.33 27.05 -6.10
N LEU A 16 2.44 27.24 -5.38
CA LEU A 16 3.08 26.18 -4.59
C LEU A 16 2.19 25.70 -3.44
N LEU A 17 1.51 26.61 -2.74
CA LEU A 17 0.57 26.26 -1.66
C LEU A 17 -0.66 25.51 -2.18
N THR A 18 -1.19 25.87 -3.35
CA THR A 18 -2.32 25.14 -3.95
C THR A 18 -1.92 23.75 -4.47
N LEU A 19 -0.71 23.60 -5.02
CA LEU A 19 -0.16 22.29 -5.41
C LEU A 19 0.08 21.38 -4.19
N PHE A 20 0.48 21.93 -3.05
CA PHE A 20 0.64 21.18 -1.81
C PHE A 20 -0.70 20.72 -1.22
N GLN A 21 -1.77 21.51 -1.37
CA GLN A 21 -3.11 21.12 -0.92
C GLN A 21 -3.75 20.04 -1.81
N ILE A 22 -3.45 20.00 -3.10
CA ILE A 22 -3.96 18.96 -4.01
C ILE A 22 -3.32 17.59 -3.69
N SER A 23 -2.06 17.57 -3.25
CA SER A 23 -1.40 16.31 -2.85
C SER A 23 -1.94 15.73 -1.52
N SER A 24 -2.50 16.55 -0.63
CA SER A 24 -3.08 16.07 0.63
C SER A 24 -4.49 15.47 0.48
N LEU A 25 -5.21 15.79 -0.58
CA LEU A 25 -6.54 15.23 -0.88
C LEU A 25 -6.49 13.81 -1.46
N ALA A 26 -5.33 13.37 -1.99
CA ALA A 26 -5.14 12.02 -2.52
C ALA A 26 -4.79 10.96 -1.45
N GLN A 27 -4.61 11.35 -0.20
CA GLN A 27 -3.98 10.53 0.84
C GLN A 27 -4.93 9.67 1.68
N ASN A 28 -6.26 9.75 1.51
CA ASN A 28 -7.22 8.96 2.29
C ASN A 28 -8.31 8.34 1.42
N ALA A 29 -7.94 7.64 0.38
CA ALA A 29 -8.90 6.71 -0.23
C ALA A 29 -9.18 5.61 0.81
N ALA A 30 -10.40 5.62 1.39
CA ALA A 30 -10.82 4.58 2.32
C ALA A 30 -10.69 3.21 1.65
N ILE A 31 -9.98 2.28 2.30
CA ILE A 31 -9.88 0.91 1.82
C ILE A 31 -11.25 0.27 1.93
N ASN A 32 -11.79 -0.22 0.82
CA ASN A 32 -13.04 -0.94 0.80
C ASN A 32 -12.79 -2.42 1.11
N TYR A 33 -13.33 -2.90 2.21
CA TYR A 33 -13.31 -4.33 2.52
C TYR A 33 -14.50 -5.01 1.85
N ILE A 34 -14.21 -6.03 1.04
CA ILE A 34 -15.24 -6.79 0.32
C ILE A 34 -15.39 -8.13 1.04
N ASP A 35 -16.54 -8.31 1.70
CA ASP A 35 -16.94 -9.61 2.23
C ASP A 35 -17.65 -10.41 1.16
N ILE A 36 -17.09 -11.57 0.82
CA ILE A 36 -17.67 -12.51 -0.14
C ILE A 36 -18.37 -13.59 0.65
N SER A 37 -19.69 -13.48 0.76
CA SER A 37 -20.53 -14.43 1.49
C SER A 37 -20.68 -15.78 0.79
N GLY A 38 -20.53 -15.81 -0.53
CA GLY A 38 -20.75 -16.99 -1.37
C GLY A 38 -19.53 -17.84 -1.67
N ASN A 39 -18.33 -17.38 -1.38
CA ASN A 39 -17.06 -18.04 -1.74
C ASN A 39 -16.94 -18.43 -3.23
N LEU A 40 -17.57 -17.65 -4.11
CA LEU A 40 -17.61 -17.93 -5.55
C LEU A 40 -16.55 -17.11 -6.29
N SER A 41 -15.85 -17.74 -7.20
CA SER A 41 -14.88 -17.05 -8.08
C SER A 41 -15.50 -15.97 -8.97
N SER A 42 -16.82 -16.07 -9.24
CA SER A 42 -17.61 -15.04 -9.94
C SER A 42 -17.69 -13.71 -9.19
N ASP A 43 -17.48 -13.71 -7.88
CA ASP A 43 -17.55 -12.50 -7.04
C ASP A 43 -16.23 -11.68 -7.10
N ILE A 44 -15.19 -12.26 -7.69
CA ILE A 44 -13.91 -11.58 -7.88
C ILE A 44 -14.04 -10.55 -9.00
N ARG A 45 -13.90 -9.28 -8.64
CA ARG A 45 -13.97 -8.17 -9.59
C ARG A 45 -12.69 -8.10 -10.43
N PRO A 46 -12.80 -7.93 -11.75
CA PRO A 46 -11.65 -7.63 -12.58
C PRO A 46 -10.93 -6.35 -12.10
N VAL A 47 -9.62 -6.40 -12.12
CA VAL A 47 -8.82 -5.20 -11.80
C VAL A 47 -9.01 -4.17 -12.92
N SER A 48 -9.42 -2.96 -12.54
CA SER A 48 -9.60 -1.82 -13.44
C SER A 48 -8.37 -0.91 -13.46
N ASN A 49 -8.31 0.00 -14.42
CA ASN A 49 -7.33 1.08 -14.41
C ASN A 49 -8.09 2.43 -14.41
N PRO A 50 -7.96 3.26 -13.36
CA PRO A 50 -7.12 3.07 -12.16
C PRO A 50 -7.60 1.93 -11.26
N ILE A 51 -6.66 1.36 -10.49
CA ILE A 51 -6.97 0.28 -9.56
C ILE A 51 -7.64 0.86 -8.32
N ASN A 52 -8.85 0.37 -8.01
CA ASN A 52 -9.56 0.78 -6.81
C ASN A 52 -8.97 0.09 -5.57
N ALA A 53 -8.90 0.83 -4.45
CA ALA A 53 -8.42 0.32 -3.18
C ALA A 53 -9.49 -0.56 -2.51
N TYR A 54 -9.42 -1.87 -2.71
CA TYR A 54 -10.27 -2.84 -2.04
C TYR A 54 -9.47 -4.08 -1.62
N VAL A 55 -9.96 -4.74 -0.57
CA VAL A 55 -9.39 -5.97 -0.02
C VAL A 55 -10.52 -6.98 0.19
N TYR A 56 -10.32 -8.18 -0.29
CA TYR A 56 -11.20 -9.30 0.02
C TYR A 56 -10.90 -9.83 1.42
N THR A 57 -11.93 -9.99 2.25
CA THR A 57 -11.77 -10.40 3.65
C THR A 57 -11.55 -11.89 3.83
N LYS A 58 -11.82 -12.68 2.79
CA LYS A 58 -11.66 -14.15 2.79
C LYS A 58 -10.92 -14.64 1.55
N ALA A 59 -10.15 -15.70 1.74
CA ALA A 59 -9.58 -16.48 0.66
C ALA A 59 -10.71 -17.18 -0.13
N ILE A 60 -10.64 -17.09 -1.45
CA ILE A 60 -11.60 -17.73 -2.36
C ILE A 60 -10.95 -18.97 -2.95
N ASP A 61 -11.60 -20.13 -2.85
CA ASP A 61 -11.12 -21.34 -3.47
C ASP A 61 -11.22 -21.26 -4.99
N LEU A 62 -10.09 -21.36 -5.66
CA LEU A 62 -9.99 -21.30 -7.12
C LEU A 62 -9.80 -22.66 -7.77
N THR A 63 -9.97 -23.75 -7.02
CA THR A 63 -9.67 -25.13 -7.46
C THR A 63 -10.44 -25.51 -8.73
N GLU A 64 -11.73 -25.14 -8.79
CA GLU A 64 -12.64 -25.52 -9.88
C GLU A 64 -12.43 -24.75 -11.20
N LEU A 65 -11.63 -23.70 -11.18
CA LEU A 65 -11.32 -22.94 -12.38
C LEU A 65 -10.27 -23.66 -13.26
N ASP A 66 -10.43 -23.58 -14.57
CA ASP A 66 -9.36 -23.94 -15.49
C ASP A 66 -8.12 -23.05 -15.29
N LEU A 67 -6.98 -23.48 -15.81
CA LEU A 67 -5.68 -22.85 -15.52
C LEU A 67 -5.64 -21.37 -15.87
N GLN A 68 -6.24 -20.95 -16.98
CA GLN A 68 -6.18 -19.55 -17.43
C GLN A 68 -7.07 -18.66 -16.57
N ASN A 69 -8.28 -19.08 -16.31
CA ASN A 69 -9.23 -18.36 -15.46
C ASN A 69 -8.77 -18.31 -14.00
N LYS A 70 -8.16 -19.40 -13.51
CA LYS A 70 -7.53 -19.44 -12.17
C LYS A 70 -6.46 -18.39 -11.99
N LYS A 71 -5.52 -18.28 -12.92
CA LYS A 71 -4.45 -17.27 -12.86
C LYS A 71 -5.02 -15.85 -12.89
N GLN A 72 -5.97 -15.59 -13.77
CA GLN A 72 -6.59 -14.27 -13.86
C GLN A 72 -7.38 -13.92 -12.60
N ALA A 73 -8.17 -14.84 -12.06
CA ALA A 73 -8.90 -14.66 -10.81
C ALA A 73 -7.94 -14.40 -9.63
N PHE A 74 -6.85 -15.16 -9.54
CA PHE A 74 -5.83 -14.95 -8.51
C PHE A 74 -5.18 -13.56 -8.61
N ILE A 75 -4.83 -13.11 -9.80
CA ILE A 75 -4.28 -11.77 -10.01
C ILE A 75 -5.30 -10.71 -9.57
N ASN A 76 -6.56 -10.83 -9.99
CA ASN A 76 -7.62 -9.89 -9.63
C ASN A 76 -7.88 -9.84 -8.11
N LEU A 77 -7.72 -10.97 -7.43
CA LEU A 77 -7.88 -11.10 -5.98
C LEU A 77 -6.72 -10.45 -5.21
N MET A 78 -5.48 -10.69 -5.64
CA MET A 78 -4.28 -10.34 -4.87
C MET A 78 -3.74 -8.96 -5.18
N LEU A 79 -3.80 -8.52 -6.45
CA LEU A 79 -3.13 -7.31 -6.89
C LEU A 79 -3.57 -6.04 -6.14
N PRO A 80 -4.87 -5.79 -5.88
CA PRO A 80 -5.29 -4.60 -5.13
C PRO A 80 -4.70 -4.57 -3.72
N SER A 81 -4.74 -5.69 -3.00
CA SER A 81 -4.18 -5.82 -1.64
C SER A 81 -2.67 -5.59 -1.60
N ILE A 82 -1.93 -6.16 -2.57
CA ILE A 82 -0.49 -5.95 -2.70
C ILE A 82 -0.17 -4.46 -2.92
N LEU A 83 -0.92 -3.77 -3.77
CA LEU A 83 -0.69 -2.35 -4.06
C LEU A 83 -1.01 -1.46 -2.86
N ILE A 84 -2.07 -1.78 -2.10
CA ILE A 84 -2.41 -1.09 -0.85
C ILE A 84 -1.26 -1.25 0.16
N ALA A 85 -0.81 -2.48 0.41
CA ALA A 85 0.28 -2.75 1.35
C ALA A 85 1.58 -2.03 0.95
N LYS A 86 1.92 -2.04 -0.35
CA LYS A 86 3.07 -1.30 -0.86
C LYS A 86 2.95 0.20 -0.68
N HIS A 87 1.76 0.76 -0.91
CA HIS A 87 1.52 2.18 -0.67
C HIS A 87 1.71 2.54 0.80
N GLN A 88 1.17 1.76 1.73
CA GLN A 88 1.34 1.96 3.16
C GLN A 88 2.81 1.92 3.57
N LEU A 89 3.56 0.92 3.10
CA LEU A 89 5.01 0.83 3.35
C LEU A 89 5.78 2.05 2.85
N GLU A 90 5.42 2.57 1.68
CA GLU A 90 6.06 3.76 1.12
C GLU A 90 5.71 5.02 1.92
N GLN A 91 4.47 5.16 2.40
CA GLN A 91 4.08 6.27 3.29
C GLN A 91 4.88 6.23 4.61
N ASP A 92 4.99 5.05 5.23
CA ASP A 92 5.80 4.88 6.43
C ASP A 92 7.26 5.22 6.17
N ARG A 93 7.81 4.78 5.04
CA ARG A 93 9.17 5.08 4.63
C ARG A 93 9.42 6.58 4.46
N ILE A 94 8.51 7.29 3.78
CA ILE A 94 8.57 8.75 3.58
C ILE A 94 8.53 9.45 4.94
N LYS A 95 7.61 9.05 5.83
CA LYS A 95 7.49 9.62 7.18
C LYS A 95 8.75 9.39 8.02
N VAL A 96 9.30 8.18 8.00
CA VAL A 96 10.54 7.86 8.73
C VAL A 96 11.73 8.68 8.21
N LEU A 97 11.86 8.87 6.90
CA LEU A 97 12.88 9.74 6.30
C LEU A 97 12.72 11.20 6.72
N ALA A 98 11.50 11.70 6.79
CA ALA A 98 11.23 13.05 7.26
C ALA A 98 11.62 13.24 8.73
N LEU A 99 11.30 12.25 9.58
CA LEU A 99 11.64 12.28 11.01
C LEU A 99 13.14 12.13 11.25
N GLU A 100 13.86 11.33 10.46
CA GLU A 100 15.31 11.19 10.54
C GLU A 100 16.04 12.50 10.23
N ASN A 101 15.51 13.30 9.28
CA ASN A 101 16.10 14.56 8.84
C ASN A 101 15.53 15.79 9.56
N LYS A 102 14.66 15.60 10.55
CA LYS A 102 14.07 16.69 11.32
C LYS A 102 15.14 17.35 12.21
N THR A 103 15.19 18.68 12.20
CA THR A 103 16.15 19.47 12.99
C THR A 103 15.64 19.77 14.38
N GLU A 104 14.32 19.90 14.56
CA GLU A 104 13.68 20.11 15.84
C GLU A 104 13.53 18.78 16.60
N PRO A 105 13.46 18.82 17.95
CA PRO A 105 13.16 17.63 18.74
C PRO A 105 11.87 16.95 18.28
N LEU A 106 11.86 15.62 18.30
CA LEU A 106 10.66 14.84 17.99
C LEU A 106 9.61 15.01 19.10
N SER A 107 8.33 15.07 18.73
CA SER A 107 7.24 15.02 19.69
C SER A 107 7.07 13.61 20.28
N ASP A 108 6.31 13.50 21.37
CA ASP A 108 6.05 12.20 22.01
C ASP A 108 5.31 11.25 21.05
N GLU A 109 4.38 11.75 20.24
CA GLU A 109 3.68 10.95 19.22
C GLU A 109 4.63 10.48 18.11
N GLU A 110 5.60 11.29 17.71
CA GLU A 110 6.61 10.91 16.71
C GLU A 110 7.57 9.85 17.27
N LEU A 111 7.94 9.96 18.55
CA LEU A 111 8.76 8.97 19.24
C LEU A 111 8.03 7.64 19.38
N ASP A 112 6.78 7.66 19.80
CA ASP A 112 5.92 6.47 19.92
C ASP A 112 5.71 5.78 18.58
N TYR A 113 5.42 6.56 17.53
CA TYR A 113 5.31 6.03 16.17
C TYR A 113 6.57 5.29 15.74
N LEU A 114 7.75 5.89 15.92
CA LEU A 114 9.02 5.26 15.57
C LEU A 114 9.32 4.02 16.42
N ALA A 115 9.02 4.07 17.71
CA ALA A 115 9.23 2.94 18.62
C ALA A 115 8.36 1.74 18.23
N ASN A 116 7.09 1.97 17.93
CA ASN A 116 6.15 0.94 17.48
C ASN A 116 6.61 0.35 16.15
N LEU A 117 6.95 1.19 15.17
CA LEU A 117 7.39 0.74 13.87
C LEU A 117 8.70 -0.08 13.95
N LYS A 118 9.67 0.37 14.75
CA LYS A 118 10.91 -0.39 14.99
C LYS A 118 10.65 -1.74 15.65
N LYS A 119 9.70 -1.80 16.58
CA LYS A 119 9.27 -3.03 17.23
C LYS A 119 8.63 -4.00 16.23
N ASP A 120 7.69 -3.53 15.42
CA ASP A 120 6.98 -4.34 14.43
C ASP A 120 7.94 -4.91 13.37
N TYR A 121 8.88 -4.09 12.92
CA TYR A 121 9.92 -4.51 11.98
C TYR A 121 11.16 -5.12 12.63
N LYS A 122 11.17 -5.36 13.96
CA LYS A 122 12.27 -6.00 14.72
C LYS A 122 13.63 -5.39 14.39
N CYS A 123 13.73 -4.06 14.43
CA CYS A 123 14.96 -3.30 14.14
C CYS A 123 15.20 -2.21 15.19
N HIS A 124 16.41 -1.69 15.26
CA HIS A 124 16.82 -0.74 16.29
C HIS A 124 17.25 0.63 15.73
N THR A 125 17.70 0.69 14.50
CA THR A 125 18.22 1.90 13.87
C THR A 125 17.30 2.41 12.75
N TYR A 126 17.39 3.70 12.41
CA TYR A 126 16.71 4.27 11.23
C TYR A 126 17.14 3.56 9.94
N LYS A 127 18.44 3.30 9.79
CA LYS A 127 18.98 2.62 8.62
C LYS A 127 18.36 1.24 8.40
N GLU A 128 18.26 0.45 9.46
CA GLU A 128 17.62 -0.87 9.40
C GLU A 128 16.12 -0.74 9.07
N LEU A 129 15.41 0.19 9.73
CA LEU A 129 14.00 0.43 9.49
C LEU A 129 13.75 0.83 8.04
N LEU A 130 14.49 1.81 7.52
CA LEU A 130 14.39 2.24 6.13
C LEU A 130 14.72 1.15 5.12
N LEU A 131 15.59 0.20 5.47
CA LEU A 131 15.88 -0.97 4.64
C LEU A 131 14.70 -1.95 4.63
N ARG A 132 14.06 -2.19 5.78
CA ARG A 132 12.92 -3.11 5.91
C ARG A 132 11.64 -2.55 5.31
N LEU A 133 11.48 -1.22 5.27
CA LEU A 133 10.36 -0.54 4.61
C LEU A 133 10.51 -0.45 3.08
N LYS A 134 11.58 -0.98 2.49
CA LYS A 134 11.69 -1.05 1.02
C LYS A 134 10.68 -2.04 0.45
N THR A 135 9.98 -1.60 -0.57
CA THR A 135 9.05 -2.47 -1.30
C THR A 135 9.77 -3.27 -2.39
N HIS A 136 9.29 -4.48 -2.64
CA HIS A 136 9.71 -5.28 -3.79
C HIS A 136 8.88 -4.95 -5.05
N PRO A 137 9.37 -5.26 -6.26
CA PRO A 137 8.55 -5.18 -7.46
C PRO A 137 7.24 -5.97 -7.31
N THR A 138 6.12 -5.37 -7.71
CA THR A 138 4.78 -5.99 -7.54
C THR A 138 4.69 -7.37 -8.19
N SER A 139 5.36 -7.55 -9.35
CA SER A 139 5.41 -8.85 -10.04
C SER A 139 6.10 -9.95 -9.22
N ILE A 140 7.14 -9.59 -8.45
CA ILE A 140 7.84 -10.56 -7.59
C ILE A 140 6.95 -10.97 -6.42
N VAL A 141 6.30 -9.99 -5.76
CA VAL A 141 5.37 -10.27 -4.65
C VAL A 141 4.21 -11.15 -5.11
N LEU A 142 3.64 -10.84 -6.27
CA LEU A 142 2.54 -11.60 -6.86
C LEU A 142 2.98 -13.02 -7.24
N ALA A 143 4.19 -13.18 -7.80
CA ALA A 143 4.74 -14.48 -8.15
C ALA A 143 4.99 -15.37 -6.91
N GLN A 144 5.51 -14.79 -5.83
CA GLN A 144 5.67 -15.51 -4.55
C GLN A 144 4.32 -15.94 -3.99
N ALA A 145 3.34 -15.04 -3.93
CA ALA A 145 1.99 -15.37 -3.49
C ALA A 145 1.37 -16.52 -4.31
N ALA A 146 1.56 -16.48 -5.64
CA ALA A 146 1.07 -17.52 -6.53
C ALA A 146 1.73 -18.89 -6.27
N ILE A 147 3.03 -18.92 -6.03
CA ILE A 147 3.79 -20.16 -5.75
C ILE A 147 3.35 -20.74 -4.40
N GLU A 148 3.33 -19.93 -3.34
CA GLU A 148 3.05 -20.38 -1.99
C GLU A 148 1.59 -20.81 -1.79
N SER A 149 0.65 -20.12 -2.46
CA SER A 149 -0.77 -20.46 -2.39
C SER A 149 -1.22 -21.52 -3.42
N GLY A 150 -0.33 -21.93 -4.34
CA GLY A 150 -0.71 -22.76 -5.49
C GLY A 150 -1.77 -22.09 -6.36
N TRP A 151 -1.62 -20.81 -6.65
CA TRP A 151 -2.62 -19.99 -7.34
C TRP A 151 -4.00 -19.96 -6.64
N GLY A 152 -3.99 -19.93 -5.31
CA GLY A 152 -5.22 -19.89 -4.50
C GLY A 152 -5.93 -21.24 -4.36
N THR A 153 -5.19 -22.37 -4.51
CA THR A 153 -5.78 -23.71 -4.39
C THR A 153 -5.20 -24.51 -3.23
N SER A 154 -4.12 -24.07 -2.60
CA SER A 154 -3.50 -24.81 -1.50
C SER A 154 -4.45 -24.88 -0.28
N ARG A 155 -4.35 -25.97 0.48
CA ARG A 155 -5.13 -26.13 1.72
C ARG A 155 -4.84 -25.00 2.71
N PHE A 156 -3.56 -24.65 2.85
CA PHE A 156 -3.14 -23.61 3.78
C PHE A 156 -3.73 -22.24 3.43
N TYR A 157 -3.74 -21.88 2.15
CA TYR A 157 -4.40 -20.66 1.67
C TYR A 157 -5.88 -20.63 2.04
N LYS A 158 -6.61 -21.73 1.79
CA LYS A 158 -8.06 -21.82 2.01
C LYS A 158 -8.44 -21.83 3.50
N GLU A 159 -7.73 -22.61 4.31
CA GLU A 159 -8.05 -22.82 5.73
C GLU A 159 -7.51 -21.71 6.64
N ALA A 160 -6.30 -21.21 6.34
CA ALA A 160 -5.67 -20.15 7.15
C ALA A 160 -5.97 -18.73 6.67
N ASN A 161 -6.70 -18.57 5.55
CA ASN A 161 -6.95 -17.28 4.90
C ASN A 161 -5.65 -16.49 4.66
N ASN A 162 -4.60 -17.21 4.22
CA ASN A 162 -3.25 -16.69 4.11
C ASN A 162 -2.57 -17.13 2.81
N VAL A 163 -1.64 -16.32 2.31
CA VAL A 163 -0.81 -16.57 1.13
C VAL A 163 0.64 -16.73 1.50
#